data_6e344fe9b4f7cb19eb10e767ee850bde
#
_entry.id   6e344fe9b4f7cb19eb10e767ee850bde
#
_cell.length_a   1.000
_cell.length_b   1.000
_cell.length_c   1.000
_cell.angle_alpha   90.00
_cell.angle_beta   90.00
_cell.angle_gamma   90.00
#
_symmetry.space_group_name_H-M   'P 1'
#
loop_
_entity.id
_entity.type
_entity.pdbx_description
1 polymer ?
#
loop_
_entity_poly.entity_id
_entity_poly.type
_entity_poly.pdbx_seq_one_letter_code
_entity_poly.pdbx_strand_id
1 'polypeptide(L)'
;MPILYICLLNIRHNFQTKLNLLLLDKKIDILNTAKDCFTNQSNAIAALQDQLNEDFVKVIDLIFKSNSRLVITGIGKSALIGMKITATLNSTGTQSIFMHAADAIHGDLGIIQNNDVVLCISKSGNSPEIKTLIPSILNQAYSLIGMTADPLSFLAKQAHLNIFTPIE
;
A
#
# COMPACT_ATOMS: atom_id res chain seq x y z
N MET A 1 4.08 4.55 -15.64
CA MET A 1 3.00 5.56 -15.63
C MET A 1 2.54 6.02 -14.24
N PRO A 2 2.48 5.24 -13.15
CA PRO A 2 2.10 5.78 -11.84
C PRO A 2 3.07 6.83 -11.28
N ILE A 3 4.35 6.72 -11.55
CA ILE A 3 5.40 7.64 -11.07
C ILE A 3 5.18 9.07 -11.60
N LEU A 4 4.84 9.23 -12.88
CA LEU A 4 4.57 10.54 -13.48
C LEU A 4 3.32 11.20 -12.85
N TYR A 5 2.29 10.42 -12.52
CA TYR A 5 1.08 10.91 -11.87
C TYR A 5 1.35 11.41 -10.44
N ILE A 6 2.12 10.65 -9.66
CA ILE A 6 2.53 11.04 -8.29
C ILE A 6 3.43 12.28 -8.35
N CYS A 7 4.33 12.35 -9.32
CA CYS A 7 5.19 13.52 -9.54
C CYS A 7 4.34 14.78 -9.85
N LEU A 8 3.34 14.68 -10.74
CA LEU A 8 2.45 15.79 -11.06
C LEU A 8 1.60 16.25 -9.86
N LEU A 9 1.14 15.32 -9.01
CA LEU A 9 0.42 15.65 -7.79
C LEU A 9 1.30 16.37 -6.77
N ASN A 10 2.54 15.93 -6.57
CA ASN A 10 3.48 16.57 -5.67
C ASN A 10 3.93 17.94 -6.18
N ILE A 11 4.15 18.08 -7.48
CA ILE A 11 4.43 19.39 -8.12
C ILE A 11 3.24 20.34 -7.89
N ARG A 12 2.01 19.89 -8.09
CA ARG A 12 0.81 20.69 -7.88
C ARG A 12 0.62 21.09 -6.41
N HIS A 13 0.85 20.18 -5.47
CA HIS A 13 0.74 20.45 -4.04
C HIS A 13 1.79 21.46 -3.57
N ASN A 14 3.06 21.29 -3.97
CA ASN A 14 4.13 22.26 -3.71
C ASN A 14 3.88 23.60 -4.40
N PHE A 15 3.25 23.60 -5.59
CA PHE A 15 2.86 24.80 -6.30
C PHE A 15 1.77 25.57 -5.54
N GLN A 16 0.76 24.86 -5.01
CA GLN A 16 -0.34 25.49 -4.25
C GLN A 16 0.14 26.08 -2.92
N THR A 17 1.04 25.41 -2.23
CA THR A 17 1.61 25.91 -0.95
C THR A 17 2.58 27.07 -1.16
N LYS A 18 3.35 27.06 -2.26
CA LYS A 18 4.26 28.15 -2.63
C LYS A 18 3.55 29.32 -3.31
N LEU A 19 2.42 29.11 -4.00
CA LEU A 19 1.67 30.21 -4.62
C LEU A 19 1.10 31.18 -3.58
N ASN A 20 0.77 30.70 -2.38
CA ASN A 20 0.37 31.57 -1.26
C ASN A 20 1.55 32.40 -0.68
N LEU A 21 2.77 32.03 -1.00
CA LEU A 21 4.00 32.72 -0.59
C LEU A 21 4.68 33.50 -1.73
N LEU A 22 4.22 33.39 -2.99
CA LEU A 22 4.93 33.83 -4.19
C LEU A 22 4.13 34.82 -5.05
N LEU A 23 3.42 35.75 -4.44
CA LEU A 23 3.03 37.00 -5.15
C LEU A 23 4.21 37.98 -5.37
N LEU A 24 5.44 37.56 -5.08
CA LEU A 24 6.65 38.35 -5.27
C LEU A 24 7.79 37.52 -5.90
N ASP A 25 7.96 37.69 -7.20
CA ASP A 25 9.26 37.65 -7.95
C ASP A 25 10.18 36.43 -7.90
N LYS A 26 9.72 35.19 -8.01
CA LYS A 26 10.62 34.10 -8.48
C LYS A 26 9.93 33.17 -9.46
N LYS A 27 10.46 33.07 -10.70
CA LYS A 27 10.15 31.99 -11.64
C LYS A 27 10.39 30.66 -10.91
N ILE A 28 9.31 29.90 -10.66
CA ILE A 28 9.46 28.54 -10.12
C ILE A 28 10.22 27.74 -11.16
N ASP A 29 11.38 27.24 -10.80
CA ASP A 29 12.13 26.34 -11.67
C ASP A 29 11.43 24.96 -11.70
N ILE A 30 10.48 24.84 -12.61
CA ILE A 30 9.66 23.64 -12.83
C ILE A 30 10.55 22.43 -13.13
N LEU A 31 11.64 22.64 -13.88
CA LEU A 31 12.54 21.55 -14.24
C LEU A 31 13.31 21.02 -13.02
N ASN A 32 13.81 21.92 -12.15
CA ASN A 32 14.50 21.49 -10.93
C ASN A 32 13.52 20.82 -9.98
N THR A 33 12.33 21.37 -9.79
CA THR A 33 11.28 20.72 -8.97
C THR A 33 10.95 19.30 -9.49
N ALA A 34 10.87 19.13 -10.80
CA ALA A 34 10.62 17.81 -11.39
C ALA A 34 11.80 16.86 -11.16
N LYS A 35 13.05 17.33 -11.35
CA LYS A 35 14.26 16.52 -11.08
C LYS A 35 14.36 16.12 -9.61
N ASP A 36 14.10 17.04 -8.69
CA ASP A 36 14.08 16.78 -7.26
C ASP A 36 13.03 15.72 -6.90
N CYS A 37 11.84 15.80 -7.51
CA CYS A 37 10.80 14.81 -7.34
C CYS A 37 11.27 13.40 -7.76
N PHE A 38 11.91 13.25 -8.91
CA PHE A 38 12.47 11.97 -9.36
C PHE A 38 13.59 11.47 -8.45
N THR A 39 14.47 12.37 -8.01
CA THR A 39 15.58 12.03 -7.10
C THR A 39 15.03 11.51 -5.77
N ASN A 40 14.06 12.22 -5.18
CA ASN A 40 13.44 11.83 -3.92
C ASN A 40 12.74 10.47 -4.03
N GLN A 41 11.99 10.24 -5.11
CA GLN A 41 11.34 8.95 -5.35
C GLN A 41 12.33 7.82 -5.56
N SER A 42 13.41 8.07 -6.30
CA SER A 42 14.49 7.09 -6.50
C SER A 42 15.16 6.70 -5.19
N ASN A 43 15.47 7.70 -4.36
CA ASN A 43 16.07 7.48 -3.04
C ASN A 43 15.12 6.72 -2.12
N ALA A 44 13.83 7.06 -2.12
CA ALA A 44 12.82 6.35 -1.32
C ALA A 44 12.69 4.88 -1.74
N ILE A 45 12.72 4.59 -3.06
CA ILE A 45 12.71 3.22 -3.57
C ILE A 45 13.99 2.48 -3.17
N ALA A 46 15.16 3.13 -3.31
CA ALA A 46 16.44 2.53 -2.93
C ALA A 46 16.49 2.17 -1.44
N ALA A 47 15.96 3.03 -0.57
CA ALA A 47 15.90 2.80 0.87
C ALA A 47 15.05 1.60 1.27
N LEU A 48 14.12 1.13 0.42
CA LEU A 48 13.34 -0.08 0.69
C LEU A 48 14.18 -1.35 0.76
N GLN A 49 15.38 -1.36 0.15
CA GLN A 49 16.30 -2.51 0.26
C GLN A 49 16.65 -2.82 1.72
N ASP A 50 16.80 -1.80 2.55
CA ASP A 50 17.15 -1.94 3.96
C ASP A 50 15.97 -2.43 4.82
N GLN A 51 14.77 -2.45 4.26
CA GLN A 51 13.56 -2.97 4.92
C GLN A 51 13.32 -4.45 4.63
N LEU A 52 14.05 -5.04 3.68
CA LEU A 52 13.93 -6.46 3.36
C LEU A 52 14.50 -7.30 4.51
N ASN A 53 13.67 -8.16 5.06
CA ASN A 53 14.00 -9.00 6.21
C ASN A 53 13.40 -10.39 6.06
N GLU A 54 13.54 -11.23 7.09
CA GLU A 54 13.01 -12.59 7.13
C GLU A 54 11.47 -12.66 6.91
N ASP A 55 10.72 -11.65 7.35
CA ASP A 55 9.27 -11.63 7.13
C ASP A 55 8.93 -11.47 5.65
N PHE A 56 9.73 -10.68 4.90
CA PHE A 56 9.56 -10.58 3.45
C PHE A 56 9.73 -11.95 2.77
N VAL A 57 10.75 -12.72 3.16
CA VAL A 57 10.97 -14.09 2.64
C VAL A 57 9.78 -14.99 2.97
N LYS A 58 9.30 -14.96 4.22
CA LYS A 58 8.13 -15.74 4.66
C LYS A 58 6.85 -15.34 3.91
N VAL A 59 6.67 -14.04 3.63
CA VAL A 59 5.53 -13.55 2.83
C VAL A 59 5.57 -14.14 1.42
N ILE A 60 6.72 -14.09 0.76
CA ILE A 60 6.87 -14.66 -0.60
C ILE A 60 6.62 -16.18 -0.56
N ASP A 61 7.19 -16.88 0.39
CA ASP A 61 6.97 -18.31 0.59
C ASP A 61 5.50 -18.66 0.84
N LEU A 62 4.82 -17.88 1.68
CA LEU A 62 3.40 -18.07 1.98
C LEU A 62 2.55 -17.91 0.72
N ILE A 63 2.78 -16.85 -0.07
CA ILE A 63 2.03 -16.61 -1.31
C ILE A 63 2.35 -17.69 -2.34
N PHE A 64 3.61 -18.06 -2.51
CA PHE A 64 4.06 -19.02 -3.52
C PHE A 64 3.61 -20.46 -3.22
N LYS A 65 3.62 -20.87 -1.95
CA LYS A 65 3.20 -22.21 -1.50
C LYS A 65 1.70 -22.33 -1.31
N SER A 66 0.99 -21.21 -1.26
CA SER A 66 -0.47 -21.21 -1.17
C SER A 66 -1.07 -21.76 -2.47
N ASN A 67 -1.93 -22.79 -2.34
CA ASN A 67 -2.75 -23.27 -3.45
C ASN A 67 -4.05 -22.46 -3.62
N SER A 68 -4.16 -21.31 -2.95
CA SER A 68 -5.31 -20.43 -2.94
C SER A 68 -4.97 -19.03 -3.45
N ARG A 69 -5.95 -18.14 -3.41
CA ARG A 69 -5.81 -16.79 -3.96
C ARG A 69 -5.18 -15.85 -2.95
N LEU A 70 -4.55 -14.79 -3.47
CA LEU A 70 -4.17 -13.62 -2.68
C LEU A 70 -5.33 -12.61 -2.73
N VAL A 71 -5.97 -12.36 -1.60
CA VAL A 71 -6.98 -11.31 -1.45
C VAL A 71 -6.28 -10.03 -1.02
N ILE A 72 -6.32 -9.00 -1.87
CA ILE A 72 -5.68 -7.72 -1.56
C ILE A 72 -6.76 -6.73 -1.13
N THR A 73 -6.55 -6.06 0.00
CA THR A 73 -7.50 -5.10 0.54
C THR A 73 -6.83 -3.80 0.95
N GLY A 74 -7.60 -2.73 0.94
CA GLY A 74 -7.17 -1.39 1.34
C GLY A 74 -8.29 -0.38 1.12
N ILE A 75 -8.03 0.89 1.51
CA ILE A 75 -8.99 1.99 1.33
C ILE A 75 -8.32 3.20 0.69
N GLY A 76 -9.09 4.02 -0.01
CA GLY A 76 -8.62 5.25 -0.64
C GLY A 76 -7.46 5.01 -1.61
N LYS A 77 -6.34 5.72 -1.44
CA LYS A 77 -5.16 5.57 -2.32
C LYS A 77 -4.53 4.17 -2.22
N SER A 78 -4.56 3.56 -1.04
CA SER A 78 -4.09 2.17 -0.86
C SER A 78 -4.94 1.17 -1.64
N ALA A 79 -6.25 1.41 -1.78
CA ALA A 79 -7.13 0.59 -2.62
C ALA A 79 -6.71 0.64 -4.10
N LEU A 80 -6.39 1.83 -4.64
CA LEU A 80 -5.92 1.98 -6.02
C LEU A 80 -4.61 1.20 -6.28
N ILE A 81 -3.69 1.24 -5.32
CA ILE A 81 -2.45 0.45 -5.37
C ILE A 81 -2.77 -1.05 -5.31
N GLY A 82 -3.66 -1.46 -4.40
CA GLY A 82 -4.11 -2.86 -4.28
C GLY A 82 -4.71 -3.40 -5.57
N MET A 83 -5.59 -2.63 -6.22
CA MET A 83 -6.15 -3.00 -7.53
C MET A 83 -5.05 -3.16 -8.60
N LYS A 84 -4.05 -2.27 -8.62
CA LYS A 84 -2.93 -2.38 -9.56
C LYS A 84 -2.08 -3.61 -9.29
N ILE A 85 -1.79 -3.92 -8.02
CA ILE A 85 -1.05 -5.13 -7.64
C ILE A 85 -1.83 -6.38 -8.06
N THR A 86 -3.13 -6.43 -7.77
CA THR A 86 -4.03 -7.52 -8.18
C THR A 86 -3.96 -7.77 -9.69
N ALA A 87 -4.11 -6.72 -10.49
CA ALA A 87 -4.05 -6.83 -11.95
C ALA A 87 -2.68 -7.34 -12.44
N THR A 88 -1.59 -6.89 -11.81
CA THR A 88 -0.23 -7.34 -12.16
C THR A 88 -0.02 -8.81 -11.81
N LEU A 89 -0.40 -9.24 -10.61
CA LEU A 89 -0.26 -10.62 -10.15
C LEU A 89 -1.05 -11.58 -11.04
N ASN A 90 -2.30 -11.24 -11.39
CA ASN A 90 -3.09 -12.06 -12.32
C ASN A 90 -2.44 -12.16 -13.69
N SER A 91 -1.81 -11.10 -14.20
CA SER A 91 -1.12 -11.14 -15.50
C SER A 91 0.18 -11.96 -15.48
N THR A 92 0.71 -12.24 -14.29
CA THR A 92 1.95 -13.01 -14.08
C THR A 92 1.71 -14.41 -13.48
N GLY A 93 0.44 -14.85 -13.40
CA GLY A 93 0.09 -16.22 -13.00
C GLY A 93 -0.21 -16.42 -11.52
N THR A 94 -0.17 -15.37 -10.70
CA THR A 94 -0.58 -15.46 -9.28
C THR A 94 -2.05 -15.05 -9.15
N GLN A 95 -2.93 -16.00 -8.84
CA GLN A 95 -4.35 -15.73 -8.68
C GLN A 95 -4.61 -14.74 -7.55
N SER A 96 -5.22 -13.61 -7.87
CA SER A 96 -5.46 -12.53 -6.91
C SER A 96 -6.82 -11.87 -7.14
N ILE A 97 -7.45 -11.44 -6.06
CA ILE A 97 -8.66 -10.62 -6.10
C ILE A 97 -8.47 -9.37 -5.25
N PHE A 98 -9.14 -8.31 -5.63
CA PHE A 98 -9.20 -7.09 -4.83
C PHE A 98 -10.54 -7.02 -4.09
N MET A 99 -10.50 -6.71 -2.78
CA MET A 99 -11.65 -6.48 -1.92
C MET A 99 -11.51 -5.10 -1.27
N HIS A 100 -12.45 -4.20 -1.53
CA HIS A 100 -12.38 -2.87 -0.93
C HIS A 100 -12.68 -2.94 0.57
N ALA A 101 -11.82 -2.35 1.42
CA ALA A 101 -11.94 -2.49 2.87
C ALA A 101 -13.27 -1.97 3.45
N ALA A 102 -13.85 -0.92 2.87
CA ALA A 102 -15.14 -0.41 3.30
C ALA A 102 -16.29 -1.37 2.91
N ASP A 103 -16.25 -1.95 1.71
CA ASP A 103 -17.30 -2.85 1.23
C ASP A 103 -17.25 -4.18 2.01
N ALA A 104 -16.05 -4.63 2.37
CA ALA A 104 -15.84 -5.80 3.21
C ALA A 104 -16.58 -5.71 4.55
N ILE A 105 -16.59 -4.55 5.20
CA ILE A 105 -17.30 -4.32 6.46
C ILE A 105 -18.82 -4.43 6.27
N HIS A 106 -19.32 -4.18 5.06
CA HIS A 106 -20.74 -4.17 4.71
C HIS A 106 -21.23 -5.46 4.04
N GLY A 107 -20.39 -6.51 3.96
CA GLY A 107 -20.81 -7.83 3.49
C GLY A 107 -19.86 -8.55 2.55
N ASP A 108 -18.95 -7.85 1.86
CA ASP A 108 -18.04 -8.47 0.88
C ASP A 108 -16.97 -9.38 1.51
N LEU A 109 -16.91 -9.46 2.85
CA LEU A 109 -16.05 -10.42 3.55
C LEU A 109 -16.31 -11.87 3.10
N GLY A 110 -17.51 -12.19 2.67
CA GLY A 110 -17.87 -13.51 2.12
C GLY A 110 -17.14 -13.89 0.83
N ILE A 111 -16.44 -12.96 0.19
CA ILE A 111 -15.62 -13.24 -1.01
C ILE A 111 -14.36 -14.05 -0.67
N ILE A 112 -13.89 -13.97 0.60
CA ILE A 112 -12.71 -14.70 1.08
C ILE A 112 -13.08 -16.18 1.23
N GLN A 113 -12.24 -17.04 0.68
CA GLN A 113 -12.40 -18.50 0.78
C GLN A 113 -11.43 -19.11 1.80
N ASN A 114 -11.72 -20.31 2.25
CA ASN A 114 -10.82 -21.07 3.11
C ASN A 114 -9.43 -21.18 2.45
N ASN A 115 -8.40 -20.92 3.23
CA ASN A 115 -6.99 -20.92 2.82
C ASN A 115 -6.54 -19.71 1.95
N ASP A 116 -7.40 -18.74 1.65
CA ASP A 116 -6.93 -17.50 1.03
C ASP A 116 -5.91 -16.77 1.93
N VAL A 117 -4.95 -16.12 1.32
CA VAL A 117 -4.01 -15.23 2.01
C VAL A 117 -4.50 -13.80 1.82
N VAL A 118 -4.57 -13.03 2.90
CA VAL A 118 -5.03 -11.63 2.84
C VAL A 118 -3.85 -10.68 2.98
N LEU A 119 -3.66 -9.81 2.00
CA LEU A 119 -2.73 -8.67 2.05
C LEU A 119 -3.50 -7.38 2.29
N CYS A 120 -3.34 -6.80 3.47
CA CYS A 120 -3.94 -5.53 3.83
C CYS A 120 -2.94 -4.39 3.65
N ILE A 121 -3.26 -3.41 2.78
CA ILE A 121 -2.43 -2.26 2.48
C ILE A 121 -2.99 -1.02 3.17
N SER A 122 -2.24 -0.45 4.12
CA SER A 122 -2.61 0.78 4.81
C SER A 122 -1.36 1.54 5.27
N LYS A 123 -1.11 2.74 4.72
CA LYS A 123 0.06 3.54 5.10
C LYS A 123 0.16 3.75 6.61
N SER A 124 -0.89 4.23 7.24
CA SER A 124 -0.93 4.45 8.70
C SER A 124 -1.16 3.18 9.51
N GLY A 125 -1.77 2.14 8.89
CA GLY A 125 -2.21 0.93 9.56
C GLY A 125 -3.26 1.15 10.68
N ASN A 126 -3.82 2.36 10.77
CA ASN A 126 -4.65 2.80 11.90
C ASN A 126 -6.02 3.38 11.50
N SER A 127 -6.40 3.36 10.21
CA SER A 127 -7.69 3.91 9.79
C SER A 127 -8.86 3.13 10.42
N PRO A 128 -10.00 3.79 10.67
CA PRO A 128 -11.16 3.15 11.31
C PRO A 128 -11.62 1.90 10.59
N GLU A 129 -11.64 1.93 9.26
CA GLU A 129 -12.06 0.81 8.42
C GLU A 129 -11.13 -0.40 8.61
N ILE A 130 -9.82 -0.17 8.65
CA ILE A 130 -8.84 -1.22 8.89
C ILE A 130 -8.98 -1.81 10.29
N LYS A 131 -9.18 -0.97 11.30
CA LYS A 131 -9.40 -1.43 12.68
C LYS A 131 -10.68 -2.28 12.83
N THR A 132 -11.70 -1.98 12.05
CA THR A 132 -12.94 -2.76 12.03
C THR A 132 -12.79 -4.06 11.22
N LEU A 133 -12.09 -4.02 10.09
CA LEU A 133 -11.94 -5.15 9.17
C LEU A 133 -11.03 -6.26 9.72
N ILE A 134 -9.89 -5.90 10.30
CA ILE A 134 -8.85 -6.86 10.70
C ILE A 134 -9.36 -7.93 11.67
N PRO A 135 -10.11 -7.62 12.76
CA PRO A 135 -10.67 -8.65 13.64
C PRO A 135 -11.56 -9.64 12.92
N SER A 136 -12.34 -9.18 11.93
CA SER A 136 -13.23 -10.05 11.16
C SER A 136 -12.45 -11.02 10.26
N ILE A 137 -11.31 -10.58 9.69
CA ILE A 137 -10.40 -11.45 8.93
C ILE A 137 -9.79 -12.50 9.86
N LEU A 138 -9.24 -12.08 11.01
CA LEU A 138 -8.57 -12.97 11.95
C LEU A 138 -9.51 -14.02 12.55
N ASN A 139 -10.77 -13.67 12.82
CA ASN A 139 -11.77 -14.59 13.32
C ASN A 139 -12.11 -15.73 12.35
N GLN A 140 -11.81 -15.58 11.07
CA GLN A 140 -12.02 -16.60 10.03
C GLN A 140 -10.75 -17.44 9.79
N ALA A 141 -9.71 -17.26 10.62
CA ALA A 141 -8.43 -18.00 10.57
C ALA A 141 -7.66 -17.87 9.25
N TYR A 142 -7.83 -16.77 8.51
CA TYR A 142 -7.04 -16.49 7.32
C TYR A 142 -5.64 -15.97 7.68
N SER A 143 -4.66 -16.27 6.82
CA SER A 143 -3.33 -15.68 6.94
C SER A 143 -3.37 -14.20 6.54
N LEU A 144 -3.01 -13.32 7.47
CA LEU A 144 -3.00 -11.87 7.27
C LEU A 144 -1.57 -11.35 7.12
N ILE A 145 -1.31 -10.67 6.01
CA ILE A 145 -0.08 -9.90 5.77
C ILE A 145 -0.42 -8.41 5.88
N GLY A 146 0.30 -7.69 6.71
CA GLY A 146 0.21 -6.23 6.83
C GLY A 146 1.25 -5.53 5.96
N MET A 147 0.82 -4.60 5.09
CA MET A 147 1.72 -3.67 4.41
C MET A 147 1.46 -2.26 4.90
N THR A 148 2.40 -1.71 5.66
CA THR A 148 2.25 -0.42 6.35
C THR A 148 3.57 0.33 6.47
N ALA A 149 3.51 1.66 6.66
CA ALA A 149 4.69 2.47 6.95
C ALA A 149 5.03 2.50 8.46
N ASP A 150 4.06 2.22 9.33
CA ASP A 150 4.21 2.31 10.79
C ASP A 150 4.26 0.92 11.44
N PRO A 151 5.43 0.48 11.95
CA PRO A 151 5.57 -0.81 12.62
C PRO A 151 4.83 -0.89 13.97
N LEU A 152 4.42 0.24 14.53
CA LEU A 152 3.66 0.29 15.78
C LEU A 152 2.14 0.38 15.55
N SER A 153 1.70 0.41 14.30
CA SER A 153 0.30 0.51 13.92
C SER A 153 -0.54 -0.68 14.40
N PHE A 154 -1.85 -0.49 14.44
CA PHE A 154 -2.79 -1.57 14.73
C PHE A 154 -2.64 -2.72 13.73
N LEU A 155 -2.56 -2.42 12.43
CA LEU A 155 -2.39 -3.43 11.40
C LEU A 155 -1.11 -4.26 11.63
N ALA A 156 0.04 -3.59 11.86
CA ALA A 156 1.31 -4.27 12.06
C ALA A 156 1.28 -5.22 13.28
N LYS A 157 0.60 -4.82 14.36
CA LYS A 157 0.48 -5.63 15.58
C LYS A 157 -0.46 -6.83 15.44
N GLN A 158 -1.41 -6.77 14.53
CA GLN A 158 -2.41 -7.82 14.33
C GLN A 158 -2.05 -8.78 13.19
N ALA A 159 -1.24 -8.36 12.23
CA ALA A 159 -0.83 -9.18 11.11
C ALA A 159 0.12 -10.31 11.54
N HIS A 160 0.02 -11.46 10.86
CA HIS A 160 0.92 -12.60 11.07
C HIS A 160 2.32 -12.33 10.53
N LEU A 161 2.40 -11.59 9.41
CA LEU A 161 3.64 -11.17 8.75
C LEU A 161 3.50 -9.71 8.30
N ASN A 162 4.61 -8.99 8.23
CA ASN A 162 4.60 -7.59 7.85
C ASN A 162 5.59 -7.26 6.73
N ILE A 163 5.17 -6.37 5.85
CA ILE A 163 6.01 -5.68 4.86
C ILE A 163 6.01 -4.20 5.24
N PHE A 164 7.16 -3.68 5.63
CA PHE A 164 7.27 -2.27 5.97
C PHE A 164 7.70 -1.45 4.76
N THR A 165 6.93 -0.38 4.50
CA THR A 165 7.18 0.59 3.43
C THR A 165 7.22 1.99 4.03
N PRO A 166 8.27 2.32 4.81
CA PRO A 166 8.39 3.65 5.40
C PRO A 166 8.45 4.69 4.27
N ILE A 167 7.69 5.77 4.45
CA ILE A 167 7.64 6.90 3.52
C ILE A 167 7.76 8.15 4.38
N GLU A 168 8.81 8.88 4.16
CA GLU A 168 9.02 10.21 4.73
C GLU A 168 8.14 11.28 4.04
#